data_698fe4a52033b95eb0048e7118971664
#
_entry.id   698fe4a52033b95eb0048e7118971664
#
_cell.length_a   1.000
_cell.length_b   1.000
_cell.length_c   1.000
_cell.angle_alpha   90.00
_cell.angle_beta   90.00
_cell.angle_gamma   90.00
#
_symmetry.space_group_name_H-M   'P 1'
#
loop_
_entity.id
_entity.type
_entity.pdbx_description
1 polymer ?
#
loop_
_entity_poly.entity_id
_entity_poly.type
_entity_poly.pdbx_seq_one_letter_code
_entity_poly.pdbx_strand_id
1 'polypeptide(L)'
;MLMAGGGVALAAAGGGLAVLVTLTAIGWITAPHVGIGGGLAGVLRSAGLLWLVAHHVEVTVRGVGRIGLLPLGLVLVPAALIERGGRWMTHAGHVSRLGHVGYAALAIALPYALFTGAVAVASRTPVAAPSLWQAVAAGFLVALVAGAFGAARGLAPWRQLAGLVPPRPRSVILGVMAALAVMVAAGAVLAAASLGLHLTAYRQAVASLSPGFGGSVLLLLAGLCYLPNSVIWAISYILGPGFAFGVGTAVSPSGSALGAVPAFPMLAALPVGAKAAFPPWLGFFVLVVPYLAGAFAGLVTVRIAPTPFLEAAPLWGLLTGSLTAVVIGFGAKFSGGPLGAGRLASVGPTGAEVGLVAELEIGVTAALVAGAANWLLLRHHIRHIRRLAAESLAAESSASARESALAAHLDPGLGDPPAPPVPVLPGQAGPSEQARRTGPLPALIVDETDDAGGHRIYYDPWAADRDD
;
A
#
# COMPACT_ATOMS: atom_id res chain seq x y z
N MET A 1 25.34 -17.57 -8.81
CA MET A 1 24.04 -17.05 -8.35
C MET A 1 23.31 -18.06 -7.47
N LEU A 2 23.07 -19.32 -7.91
CA LEU A 2 22.35 -20.33 -7.11
C LEU A 2 23.05 -20.63 -5.75
N MET A 3 24.36 -20.87 -5.74
CA MET A 3 25.10 -21.10 -4.49
C MET A 3 25.06 -19.88 -3.54
N ALA A 4 25.16 -18.66 -4.10
CA ALA A 4 25.06 -17.43 -3.29
C ALA A 4 23.66 -17.27 -2.71
N GLY A 5 22.61 -17.53 -3.52
CA GLY A 5 21.22 -17.50 -3.05
C GLY A 5 20.94 -18.54 -1.97
N GLY A 6 21.46 -19.77 -2.14
CA GLY A 6 21.39 -20.81 -1.12
C GLY A 6 22.11 -20.41 0.18
N GLY A 7 23.29 -19.79 0.08
CA GLY A 7 24.02 -19.25 1.24
C GLY A 7 23.23 -18.16 1.97
N VAL A 8 22.60 -17.23 1.23
CA VAL A 8 21.73 -16.21 1.81
C VAL A 8 20.51 -16.83 2.50
N ALA A 9 19.86 -17.81 1.87
CA ALA A 9 18.73 -18.52 2.44
C ALA A 9 19.10 -19.19 3.77
N LEU A 10 20.22 -19.92 3.81
CA LEU A 10 20.71 -20.59 5.02
C LEU A 10 21.12 -19.59 6.12
N ALA A 11 21.79 -18.50 5.75
CA ALA A 11 22.20 -17.48 6.70
C ALA A 11 21.00 -16.75 7.32
N ALA A 12 20.01 -16.38 6.50
CA ALA A 12 18.79 -15.72 6.98
C ALA A 12 17.95 -16.69 7.84
N ALA A 13 17.77 -17.93 7.40
CA ALA A 13 17.03 -18.94 8.13
C ALA A 13 17.71 -19.33 9.44
N GLY A 14 19.01 -19.63 9.37
CA GLY A 14 19.81 -20.02 10.55
C GLY A 14 19.91 -18.89 11.57
N GLY A 15 20.18 -17.66 11.13
CA GLY A 15 20.25 -16.49 12.01
C GLY A 15 18.91 -16.18 12.69
N GLY A 16 17.81 -16.20 11.93
CA GLY A 16 16.47 -16.00 12.49
C GLY A 16 16.08 -17.09 13.47
N LEU A 17 16.36 -18.36 13.13
CA LEU A 17 16.07 -19.48 14.02
C LEU A 17 16.90 -19.42 15.28
N ALA A 18 18.20 -19.06 15.20
CA ALA A 18 19.07 -18.89 16.35
C ALA A 18 18.52 -17.85 17.35
N VAL A 19 18.04 -16.70 16.85
CA VAL A 19 17.36 -15.69 17.68
C VAL A 19 16.16 -16.29 18.40
N LEU A 20 15.30 -17.04 17.69
CA LEU A 20 14.11 -17.65 18.27
C LEU A 20 14.45 -18.76 19.27
N VAL A 21 15.50 -19.55 19.03
CA VAL A 21 16.00 -20.53 20.00
C VAL A 21 16.45 -19.83 21.28
N THR A 22 17.17 -18.72 21.16
CA THR A 22 17.61 -17.92 22.31
C THR A 22 16.43 -17.38 23.11
N LEU A 23 15.45 -16.77 22.42
CA LEU A 23 14.24 -16.26 23.08
C LEU A 23 13.42 -17.36 23.75
N THR A 24 13.29 -18.52 23.09
CA THR A 24 12.58 -19.68 23.66
C THR A 24 13.32 -20.25 24.86
N ALA A 25 14.65 -20.31 24.82
CA ALA A 25 15.46 -20.75 25.94
C ALA A 25 15.35 -19.80 27.14
N ILE A 26 15.37 -18.48 26.90
CA ILE A 26 15.12 -17.48 27.96
C ILE A 26 13.73 -17.70 28.56
N GLY A 27 12.71 -17.85 27.72
CA GLY A 27 11.35 -18.15 28.18
C GLY A 27 11.27 -19.42 29.01
N TRP A 28 11.96 -20.47 28.59
CA TRP A 28 12.00 -21.75 29.30
C TRP A 28 12.71 -21.65 30.68
N ILE A 29 13.80 -20.87 30.78
CA ILE A 29 14.53 -20.67 32.03
C ILE A 29 13.73 -19.79 33.01
N THR A 30 13.00 -18.80 32.51
CA THR A 30 12.28 -17.83 33.36
C THR A 30 10.84 -18.22 33.70
N ALA A 31 10.23 -19.16 32.95
CA ALA A 31 8.88 -19.63 33.20
C ALA A 31 8.86 -20.86 34.14
N PRO A 32 7.83 -21.03 34.97
CA PRO A 32 7.59 -22.28 35.67
C PRO A 32 7.50 -23.43 34.64
N HIS A 33 8.21 -24.53 34.87
CA HIS A 33 8.39 -25.64 33.92
C HIS A 33 7.15 -26.49 33.64
N VAL A 34 5.96 -25.94 33.73
CA VAL A 34 4.69 -26.64 33.53
C VAL A 34 4.32 -26.60 32.05
N GLY A 35 4.52 -27.72 31.36
CA GLY A 35 3.92 -27.96 30.03
C GLY A 35 4.78 -27.77 28.78
N ILE A 36 5.97 -27.19 28.85
CA ILE A 36 6.93 -27.19 27.74
C ILE A 36 7.72 -28.49 27.84
N GLY A 37 7.49 -29.44 26.95
CA GLY A 37 8.08 -30.79 26.94
C GLY A 37 9.57 -30.80 27.25
N GLY A 38 10.02 -31.79 28.03
CA GLY A 38 11.28 -31.80 28.72
C GLY A 38 12.54 -31.57 27.87
N GLY A 39 13.40 -30.66 28.34
CA GLY A 39 14.75 -30.51 27.90
C GLY A 39 14.98 -29.73 26.60
N LEU A 40 16.20 -29.77 26.09
CA LEU A 40 16.64 -29.05 24.90
C LEU A 40 15.79 -29.32 23.65
N ALA A 41 15.34 -30.57 23.48
CA ALA A 41 14.48 -30.94 22.32
C ALA A 41 13.14 -30.19 22.32
N GLY A 42 12.54 -29.94 23.50
CA GLY A 42 11.34 -29.13 23.65
C GLY A 42 11.57 -27.69 23.27
N VAL A 43 12.68 -27.10 23.72
CA VAL A 43 13.08 -25.72 23.35
C VAL A 43 13.26 -25.57 21.85
N LEU A 44 13.99 -26.51 21.19
CA LEU A 44 14.23 -26.47 19.75
C LEU A 44 12.93 -26.61 18.93
N ARG A 45 12.02 -27.51 19.32
CA ARG A 45 10.71 -27.66 18.66
C ARG A 45 9.83 -26.42 18.83
N SER A 46 9.81 -25.83 20.03
CA SER A 46 9.08 -24.60 20.28
C SER A 46 9.62 -23.43 19.47
N ALA A 47 10.95 -23.30 19.36
CA ALA A 47 11.60 -22.31 18.50
C ALA A 47 11.24 -22.54 17.02
N GLY A 48 11.22 -23.80 16.55
CA GLY A 48 10.77 -24.15 15.21
C GLY A 48 9.29 -23.79 14.95
N LEU A 49 8.40 -24.01 15.91
CA LEU A 49 7.01 -23.56 15.83
C LEU A 49 6.90 -22.02 15.77
N LEU A 50 7.66 -21.30 16.61
CA LEU A 50 7.73 -19.82 16.53
C LEU A 50 8.29 -19.33 15.20
N TRP A 51 9.26 -20.05 14.63
CA TRP A 51 9.77 -19.78 13.28
C TRP A 51 8.67 -19.88 12.23
N LEU A 52 7.84 -20.92 12.31
CA LEU A 52 6.70 -21.11 11.40
C LEU A 52 5.62 -20.03 11.62
N VAL A 53 5.35 -19.65 12.87
CA VAL A 53 4.50 -18.51 13.21
C VAL A 53 5.03 -17.21 12.59
N ALA A 54 6.37 -17.01 12.58
CA ALA A 54 7.00 -15.87 11.92
C ALA A 54 6.84 -15.87 10.38
N HIS A 55 6.46 -17.01 9.80
CA HIS A 55 6.12 -17.14 8.37
C HIS A 55 4.61 -17.23 8.14
N HIS A 56 3.79 -16.93 9.14
CA HIS A 56 2.34 -16.94 9.05
C HIS A 56 1.76 -18.33 8.72
N VAL A 57 2.35 -19.37 9.33
CA VAL A 57 1.94 -20.77 9.18
C VAL A 57 1.06 -21.18 10.32
N GLU A 58 -0.14 -21.65 10.02
CA GLU A 58 -1.08 -22.18 11.03
C GLU A 58 -0.56 -23.47 11.67
N VAL A 59 -0.84 -23.61 12.96
CA VAL A 59 -0.49 -24.80 13.74
C VAL A 59 -1.77 -25.43 14.29
N THR A 60 -2.00 -26.70 14.01
CA THR A 60 -3.09 -27.46 14.60
C THR A 60 -2.62 -28.10 15.89
N VAL A 61 -3.28 -27.79 17.01
CA VAL A 61 -2.99 -28.33 18.34
C VAL A 61 -4.09 -29.29 18.75
N ARG A 62 -3.72 -30.53 19.10
CA ARG A 62 -4.67 -31.58 19.52
C ARG A 62 -5.45 -31.13 20.76
N GLY A 63 -6.76 -31.26 20.72
CA GLY A 63 -7.66 -30.83 21.80
C GLY A 63 -7.96 -29.34 21.86
N VAL A 64 -7.20 -28.51 21.15
CA VAL A 64 -7.41 -27.04 21.06
C VAL A 64 -7.99 -26.64 19.71
N GLY A 65 -7.50 -27.20 18.63
CA GLY A 65 -7.88 -26.85 17.27
C GLY A 65 -6.77 -26.09 16.52
N ARG A 66 -7.15 -25.33 15.49
CA ARG A 66 -6.20 -24.55 14.68
C ARG A 66 -5.87 -23.22 15.36
N ILE A 67 -4.59 -22.86 15.36
CA ILE A 67 -4.07 -21.58 15.80
C ILE A 67 -3.55 -20.85 14.55
N GLY A 68 -4.26 -19.82 14.13
CA GLY A 68 -4.00 -19.05 12.92
C GLY A 68 -4.05 -17.53 13.17
N LEU A 69 -4.40 -17.06 14.36
CA LEU A 69 -4.22 -15.66 14.74
C LEU A 69 -2.73 -15.41 15.01
N LEU A 70 -2.00 -15.01 14.00
CA LEU A 70 -0.55 -14.92 14.02
C LEU A 70 -0.08 -13.46 13.96
N PRO A 71 1.02 -13.11 14.66
CA PRO A 71 1.51 -11.73 14.72
C PRO A 71 2.18 -11.33 13.41
N LEU A 72 1.58 -10.43 12.65
CA LEU A 72 2.11 -9.94 11.36
C LEU A 72 3.47 -9.25 11.51
N GLY A 73 3.72 -8.59 12.63
CA GLY A 73 5.01 -7.94 12.90
C GLY A 73 6.18 -8.92 12.93
N LEU A 74 5.93 -10.17 13.29
CA LEU A 74 6.99 -11.18 13.35
C LEU A 74 7.51 -11.57 11.95
N VAL A 75 6.67 -11.45 10.90
CA VAL A 75 7.06 -11.69 9.48
C VAL A 75 8.15 -10.72 9.02
N LEU A 76 8.21 -9.53 9.61
CA LEU A 76 9.21 -8.52 9.26
C LEU A 76 10.65 -8.96 9.58
N VAL A 77 10.84 -9.84 10.56
CA VAL A 77 12.17 -10.32 10.95
C VAL A 77 12.80 -11.16 9.84
N PRO A 78 12.22 -12.28 9.40
CA PRO A 78 12.78 -13.04 8.28
C PRO A 78 12.81 -12.21 6.98
N ALA A 79 11.80 -11.38 6.71
CA ALA A 79 11.81 -10.53 5.54
C ALA A 79 12.99 -9.55 5.52
N ALA A 80 13.32 -8.92 6.65
CA ALA A 80 14.47 -8.01 6.76
C ALA A 80 15.81 -8.73 6.59
N LEU A 81 15.95 -9.95 7.11
CA LEU A 81 17.16 -10.75 6.95
C LEU A 81 17.38 -11.14 5.49
N ILE A 82 16.32 -11.57 4.81
CA ILE A 82 16.36 -11.96 3.40
C ILE A 82 16.61 -10.73 2.51
N GLU A 83 15.97 -9.58 2.81
CA GLU A 83 16.19 -8.32 2.10
C GLU A 83 17.66 -7.90 2.16
N ARG A 84 18.29 -7.97 3.35
CA ARG A 84 19.73 -7.71 3.50
C ARG A 84 20.56 -8.69 2.67
N GLY A 85 20.20 -9.97 2.65
CA GLY A 85 20.85 -10.98 1.82
C GLY A 85 20.73 -10.69 0.32
N GLY A 86 19.56 -10.28 -0.15
CA GLY A 86 19.34 -9.85 -1.54
C GLY A 86 20.23 -8.67 -1.93
N ARG A 87 20.36 -7.65 -1.06
CA ARG A 87 21.29 -6.53 -1.26
C ARG A 87 22.74 -7.00 -1.28
N TRP A 88 23.11 -7.89 -0.37
CA TRP A 88 24.48 -8.43 -0.33
C TRP A 88 24.83 -9.11 -1.67
N MET A 89 23.92 -9.87 -2.28
CA MET A 89 24.15 -10.50 -3.58
C MET A 89 24.50 -9.51 -4.69
N THR A 90 23.93 -8.30 -4.67
CA THR A 90 24.27 -7.24 -5.64
C THR A 90 25.63 -6.62 -5.36
N HIS A 91 25.95 -6.31 -4.10
CA HIS A 91 27.26 -5.76 -3.73
C HIS A 91 28.39 -6.76 -3.97
N ALA A 92 28.13 -8.06 -3.84
CA ALA A 92 29.08 -9.12 -4.15
C ALA A 92 29.23 -9.42 -5.66
N GLY A 93 28.58 -8.64 -6.53
CA GLY A 93 28.70 -8.78 -7.98
C GLY A 93 27.90 -9.94 -8.59
N HIS A 94 27.09 -10.64 -7.81
CA HIS A 94 26.29 -11.77 -8.31
C HIS A 94 25.07 -11.33 -9.11
N VAL A 95 24.60 -10.09 -8.93
CA VAL A 95 23.47 -9.47 -9.63
C VAL A 95 23.92 -8.11 -10.14
N SER A 96 23.99 -7.93 -11.46
CA SER A 96 24.53 -6.71 -12.09
C SER A 96 23.47 -5.95 -12.92
N ARG A 97 22.31 -6.58 -13.17
CA ARG A 97 21.24 -6.03 -14.02
C ARG A 97 19.87 -6.30 -13.41
N LEU A 98 18.91 -5.40 -13.64
CA LEU A 98 17.54 -5.56 -13.16
C LEU A 98 16.87 -6.84 -13.69
N GLY A 99 17.14 -7.25 -14.91
CA GLY A 99 16.64 -8.52 -15.46
C GLY A 99 17.08 -9.77 -14.67
N HIS A 100 18.14 -9.68 -13.84
CA HIS A 100 18.61 -10.79 -13.00
C HIS A 100 17.95 -10.82 -11.61
N VAL A 101 17.18 -9.78 -11.23
CA VAL A 101 16.53 -9.71 -9.91
C VAL A 101 15.59 -10.89 -9.67
N GLY A 102 14.80 -11.27 -10.68
CA GLY A 102 13.91 -12.43 -10.60
C GLY A 102 14.66 -13.74 -10.35
N TYR A 103 15.77 -13.96 -11.06
CA TYR A 103 16.62 -15.14 -10.85
C TYR A 103 17.28 -15.16 -9.48
N ALA A 104 17.75 -14.00 -8.98
CA ALA A 104 18.29 -13.88 -7.63
C ALA A 104 17.24 -14.18 -6.56
N ALA A 105 16.03 -13.64 -6.73
CA ALA A 105 14.92 -13.90 -5.84
C ALA A 105 14.54 -15.38 -5.79
N LEU A 106 14.47 -16.06 -6.94
CA LEU A 106 14.21 -17.49 -7.01
C LEU A 106 15.36 -18.33 -6.42
N ALA A 107 16.62 -17.91 -6.63
CA ALA A 107 17.77 -18.57 -6.06
C ALA A 107 17.80 -18.54 -4.52
N ILE A 108 17.17 -17.52 -3.91
CA ILE A 108 16.96 -17.43 -2.45
C ILE A 108 15.70 -18.19 -2.06
N ALA A 109 14.58 -17.98 -2.77
CA ALA A 109 13.27 -18.44 -2.37
C ALA A 109 13.11 -19.97 -2.38
N LEU A 110 13.70 -20.66 -3.37
CA LEU A 110 13.58 -22.11 -3.46
C LEU A 110 14.27 -22.84 -2.27
N PRO A 111 15.56 -22.60 -1.95
CA PRO A 111 16.17 -23.25 -0.80
C PRO A 111 15.55 -22.80 0.52
N TYR A 112 15.08 -21.54 0.61
CA TYR A 112 14.42 -21.05 1.81
C TYR A 112 13.07 -21.76 2.06
N ALA A 113 12.27 -21.97 1.01
CA ALA A 113 11.03 -22.74 1.08
C ALA A 113 11.24 -24.19 1.53
N LEU A 114 12.31 -24.84 1.02
CA LEU A 114 12.68 -26.19 1.45
C LEU A 114 13.10 -26.19 2.92
N PHE A 115 13.85 -25.20 3.36
CA PHE A 115 14.24 -25.05 4.76
C PHE A 115 13.01 -24.87 5.67
N THR A 116 12.07 -23.96 5.34
CA THR A 116 10.82 -23.78 6.09
C THR A 116 9.99 -25.05 6.14
N GLY A 117 9.91 -25.79 5.05
CA GLY A 117 9.29 -27.12 4.99
C GLY A 117 9.97 -28.13 5.92
N ALA A 118 11.28 -28.18 5.93
CA ALA A 118 12.07 -29.05 6.81
C ALA A 118 11.83 -28.70 8.30
N VAL A 119 11.80 -27.41 8.64
CA VAL A 119 11.47 -26.97 10.00
C VAL A 119 10.04 -27.40 10.40
N ALA A 120 9.08 -27.33 9.47
CA ALA A 120 7.71 -27.78 9.73
C ALA A 120 7.64 -29.28 10.04
N VAL A 121 8.40 -30.10 9.32
CA VAL A 121 8.51 -31.53 9.61
C VAL A 121 9.20 -31.79 10.94
N ALA A 122 10.33 -31.15 11.20
CA ALA A 122 11.13 -31.32 12.42
C ALA A 122 10.41 -30.86 13.70
N SER A 123 9.56 -29.83 13.58
CA SER A 123 8.80 -29.28 14.71
C SER A 123 7.49 -30.02 14.97
N ARG A 124 7.11 -30.98 14.13
CA ARG A 124 5.87 -31.75 14.26
C ARG A 124 5.95 -32.66 15.47
N THR A 125 4.86 -32.66 16.25
CA THR A 125 4.68 -33.53 17.42
C THR A 125 3.29 -34.15 17.39
N PRO A 126 3.01 -35.18 18.20
CA PRO A 126 1.65 -35.73 18.34
C PRO A 126 0.63 -34.71 18.84
N VAL A 127 1.07 -33.62 19.49
CA VAL A 127 0.23 -32.56 20.05
C VAL A 127 0.12 -31.37 19.10
N ALA A 128 1.19 -30.98 18.40
CA ALA A 128 1.23 -29.81 17.54
C ALA A 128 1.67 -30.19 16.13
N ALA A 129 0.83 -29.91 15.14
CA ALA A 129 1.07 -30.20 13.72
C ALA A 129 0.97 -28.92 12.89
N PRO A 130 2.12 -28.31 12.48
CA PRO A 130 2.12 -27.20 11.55
C PRO A 130 1.73 -27.66 10.15
N SER A 131 1.11 -26.76 9.37
CA SER A 131 0.73 -27.01 7.98
C SER A 131 1.98 -26.98 7.09
N LEU A 132 2.35 -28.15 6.55
CA LEU A 132 3.53 -28.27 5.66
C LEU A 132 3.39 -27.45 4.38
N TRP A 133 2.19 -27.50 3.76
CA TRP A 133 1.91 -26.73 2.55
C TRP A 133 2.07 -25.22 2.78
N GLN A 134 1.47 -24.70 3.87
CA GLN A 134 1.61 -23.30 4.21
C GLN A 134 3.07 -22.93 4.52
N ALA A 135 3.83 -23.79 5.18
CA ALA A 135 5.24 -23.56 5.49
C ALA A 135 6.07 -23.36 4.23
N VAL A 136 5.91 -24.26 3.24
CA VAL A 136 6.62 -24.16 1.96
C VAL A 136 6.18 -22.93 1.17
N ALA A 137 4.88 -22.70 1.06
CA ALA A 137 4.33 -21.58 0.28
C ALA A 137 4.69 -20.23 0.92
N ALA A 138 4.52 -20.08 2.23
CA ALA A 138 4.84 -18.84 2.94
C ALA A 138 6.34 -18.55 2.94
N GLY A 139 7.18 -19.56 3.20
CA GLY A 139 8.63 -19.42 3.10
C GLY A 139 9.07 -19.00 1.70
N PHE A 140 8.49 -19.60 0.66
CA PHE A 140 8.74 -19.22 -0.73
C PHE A 140 8.34 -17.76 -1.00
N LEU A 141 7.12 -17.36 -0.65
CA LEU A 141 6.58 -16.04 -0.94
C LEU A 141 7.33 -14.93 -0.19
N VAL A 142 7.58 -15.12 1.11
CA VAL A 142 8.37 -14.17 1.91
C VAL A 142 9.76 -13.99 1.33
N ALA A 143 10.43 -15.10 0.99
CA ALA A 143 11.77 -15.05 0.44
C ALA A 143 11.82 -14.48 -0.98
N LEU A 144 10.83 -14.79 -1.83
CA LEU A 144 10.73 -14.25 -3.18
C LEU A 144 10.57 -12.72 -3.15
N VAL A 145 9.61 -12.24 -2.36
CA VAL A 145 9.30 -10.81 -2.30
C VAL A 145 10.44 -10.04 -1.62
N ALA A 146 10.88 -10.47 -0.46
CA ALA A 146 11.95 -9.79 0.27
C ALA A 146 13.30 -9.86 -0.47
N GLY A 147 13.60 -11.00 -1.10
CA GLY A 147 14.83 -11.19 -1.89
C GLY A 147 14.84 -10.33 -3.16
N ALA A 148 13.72 -10.30 -3.90
CA ALA A 148 13.56 -9.41 -5.07
C ALA A 148 13.72 -7.95 -4.70
N PHE A 149 13.05 -7.53 -3.62
CA PHE A 149 13.13 -6.17 -3.10
C PHE A 149 14.56 -5.79 -2.68
N GLY A 150 15.25 -6.67 -1.95
CA GLY A 150 16.64 -6.48 -1.53
C GLY A 150 17.59 -6.38 -2.73
N ALA A 151 17.46 -7.29 -3.70
CA ALA A 151 18.28 -7.28 -4.91
C ALA A 151 18.04 -6.01 -5.75
N ALA A 152 16.78 -5.58 -5.94
CA ALA A 152 16.45 -4.36 -6.65
C ALA A 152 17.03 -3.12 -5.96
N ARG A 153 16.89 -3.00 -4.63
CA ARG A 153 17.48 -1.91 -3.83
C ARG A 153 19.01 -1.86 -3.84
N GLY A 154 19.63 -3.02 -3.95
CA GLY A 154 21.09 -3.09 -4.06
C GLY A 154 21.64 -2.61 -5.39
N LEU A 155 20.83 -2.68 -6.47
CA LEU A 155 21.23 -2.23 -7.80
C LEU A 155 21.06 -0.73 -8.02
N ALA A 156 20.02 -0.13 -7.48
CA ALA A 156 19.73 1.28 -7.71
C ALA A 156 18.95 1.92 -6.54
N PRO A 157 19.17 3.23 -6.29
CA PRO A 157 18.36 4.01 -5.37
C PRO A 157 16.88 4.03 -5.81
N TRP A 158 15.98 4.20 -4.82
CA TRP A 158 14.53 4.23 -5.06
C TRP A 158 14.09 5.21 -6.15
N ARG A 159 14.73 6.40 -6.21
CA ARG A 159 14.39 7.41 -7.22
C ARG A 159 14.63 6.91 -8.64
N GLN A 160 15.74 6.18 -8.85
CA GLN A 160 16.06 5.60 -10.16
C GLN A 160 15.11 4.46 -10.51
N LEU A 161 14.83 3.54 -9.54
CA LEU A 161 13.87 2.45 -9.74
C LEU A 161 12.46 2.98 -10.05
N ALA A 162 12.03 4.02 -9.34
CA ALA A 162 10.75 4.65 -9.59
C ALA A 162 10.70 5.36 -10.96
N GLY A 163 11.83 5.85 -11.46
CA GLY A 163 11.95 6.46 -12.79
C GLY A 163 11.78 5.48 -13.95
N LEU A 164 12.00 4.17 -13.70
CA LEU A 164 11.80 3.11 -14.70
C LEU A 164 10.31 2.73 -14.89
N VAL A 165 9.47 3.12 -13.95
CA VAL A 165 8.02 2.85 -14.04
C VAL A 165 7.38 3.96 -14.87
N PRO A 166 6.64 3.61 -15.94
CA PRO A 166 5.92 4.60 -16.75
C PRO A 166 5.02 5.51 -15.89
N PRO A 167 4.76 6.76 -16.30
CA PRO A 167 4.04 7.73 -15.46
C PRO A 167 2.69 7.24 -14.93
N ARG A 168 1.90 6.54 -15.75
CA ARG A 168 0.57 6.04 -15.37
C ARG A 168 0.62 4.95 -14.29
N PRO A 169 1.30 3.80 -14.46
CA PRO A 169 1.45 2.82 -13.38
C PRO A 169 2.08 3.44 -12.12
N ARG A 170 3.05 4.34 -12.28
CA ARG A 170 3.67 5.07 -11.16
C ARG A 170 2.65 5.91 -10.40
N SER A 171 1.75 6.61 -11.10
CA SER A 171 0.70 7.41 -10.45
C SER A 171 -0.26 6.55 -9.63
N VAL A 172 -0.65 5.39 -10.16
CA VAL A 172 -1.49 4.41 -9.44
C VAL A 172 -0.77 3.89 -8.19
N ILE A 173 0.48 3.45 -8.31
CA ILE A 173 1.26 2.95 -7.17
C ILE A 173 1.37 4.01 -6.08
N LEU A 174 1.70 5.25 -6.44
CA LEU A 174 1.83 6.35 -5.47
C LEU A 174 0.48 6.76 -4.88
N GLY A 175 -0.61 6.69 -5.65
CA GLY A 175 -1.97 6.88 -5.16
C GLY A 175 -2.37 5.81 -4.12
N VAL A 176 -2.11 4.53 -4.42
CA VAL A 176 -2.32 3.42 -3.47
C VAL A 176 -1.51 3.63 -2.20
N MET A 177 -0.22 3.95 -2.32
CA MET A 177 0.64 4.22 -1.16
C MET A 177 0.14 5.40 -0.32
N ALA A 178 -0.38 6.45 -0.96
CA ALA A 178 -0.94 7.61 -0.29
C ALA A 178 -2.21 7.24 0.50
N ALA A 179 -3.15 6.49 -0.09
CA ALA A 179 -4.34 6.02 0.61
C ALA A 179 -3.99 5.11 1.77
N LEU A 180 -3.11 4.12 1.55
CA LEU A 180 -2.65 3.21 2.61
C LEU A 180 -1.95 3.97 3.74
N ALA A 181 -1.14 4.99 3.45
CA ALA A 181 -0.49 5.80 4.46
C ALA A 181 -1.50 6.54 5.35
N VAL A 182 -2.57 7.11 4.75
CA VAL A 182 -3.65 7.75 5.52
C VAL A 182 -4.37 6.74 6.40
N MET A 183 -4.75 5.57 5.84
CA MET A 183 -5.48 4.54 6.60
C MET A 183 -4.63 3.94 7.72
N VAL A 184 -3.35 3.64 7.46
CA VAL A 184 -2.43 3.10 8.47
C VAL A 184 -2.17 4.14 9.57
N ALA A 185 -1.97 5.41 9.22
CA ALA A 185 -1.79 6.47 10.20
C ALA A 185 -3.03 6.62 11.11
N ALA A 186 -4.22 6.66 10.52
CA ALA A 186 -5.46 6.75 11.28
C ALA A 186 -5.70 5.50 12.15
N GLY A 187 -5.47 4.30 11.60
CA GLY A 187 -5.55 3.05 12.35
C GLY A 187 -4.57 2.98 13.52
N ALA A 188 -3.32 3.45 13.30
CA ALA A 188 -2.32 3.51 14.36
C ALA A 188 -2.69 4.50 15.46
N VAL A 189 -3.21 5.68 15.10
CA VAL A 189 -3.70 6.67 16.08
C VAL A 189 -4.86 6.11 16.88
N LEU A 190 -5.83 5.46 16.22
CA LEU A 190 -6.97 4.86 16.90
C LEU A 190 -6.55 3.73 17.84
N ALA A 191 -5.66 2.83 17.41
CA ALA A 191 -5.14 1.74 18.24
C ALA A 191 -4.35 2.28 19.44
N ALA A 192 -3.49 3.28 19.24
CA ALA A 192 -2.73 3.91 20.31
C ALA A 192 -3.64 4.64 21.31
N ALA A 193 -4.65 5.37 20.82
CA ALA A 193 -5.63 6.04 21.66
C ALA A 193 -6.42 5.02 22.50
N SER A 194 -6.88 3.93 21.89
CA SER A 194 -7.59 2.86 22.60
C SER A 194 -6.71 2.25 23.70
N LEU A 195 -5.45 1.92 23.39
CA LEU A 195 -4.52 1.39 24.39
C LEU A 195 -4.25 2.39 25.52
N GLY A 196 -4.09 3.67 25.18
CA GLY A 196 -3.87 4.74 26.16
C GLY A 196 -5.05 4.90 27.13
N LEU A 197 -6.28 4.89 26.60
CA LEU A 197 -7.51 4.99 27.41
C LEU A 197 -7.71 3.77 28.31
N HIS A 198 -7.23 2.59 27.93
CA HIS A 198 -7.36 1.34 28.68
C HIS A 198 -6.06 0.90 29.36
N LEU A 199 -5.11 1.81 29.58
CA LEU A 199 -3.79 1.50 30.14
C LEU A 199 -3.87 0.84 31.53
N THR A 200 -4.84 1.22 32.35
CA THR A 200 -5.08 0.60 33.66
C THR A 200 -5.49 -0.87 33.50
N ALA A 201 -6.42 -1.18 32.60
CA ALA A 201 -6.83 -2.56 32.31
C ALA A 201 -5.66 -3.39 31.73
N TYR A 202 -4.86 -2.78 30.85
CA TYR A 202 -3.63 -3.41 30.33
C TYR A 202 -2.67 -3.78 31.47
N ARG A 203 -2.38 -2.84 32.39
CA ARG A 203 -1.51 -3.09 33.54
C ARG A 203 -2.05 -4.18 34.46
N GLN A 204 -3.36 -4.18 34.72
CA GLN A 204 -4.02 -5.23 35.51
C GLN A 204 -3.92 -6.60 34.82
N ALA A 205 -4.11 -6.67 33.50
CA ALA A 205 -3.94 -7.91 32.74
C ALA A 205 -2.49 -8.44 32.79
N VAL A 206 -1.48 -7.57 32.70
CA VAL A 206 -0.08 -7.95 32.89
C VAL A 206 0.17 -8.45 34.32
N ALA A 207 -0.32 -7.73 35.33
CA ALA A 207 -0.13 -8.10 36.74
C ALA A 207 -0.78 -9.45 37.08
N SER A 208 -1.97 -9.74 36.52
CA SER A 208 -2.66 -11.03 36.75
C SER A 208 -1.90 -12.25 36.22
N LEU A 209 -1.06 -12.06 35.20
CA LEU A 209 -0.20 -13.11 34.63
C LEU A 209 1.06 -13.36 35.49
N SER A 210 1.40 -12.42 36.37
CA SER A 210 2.61 -12.48 37.24
C SER A 210 3.89 -12.96 36.52
N PRO A 211 4.25 -12.38 35.35
CA PRO A 211 5.21 -12.99 34.42
C PRO A 211 6.68 -12.85 34.86
N GLY A 212 6.97 -12.16 35.97
CA GLY A 212 8.32 -11.78 36.35
C GLY A 212 8.97 -10.84 35.31
N PHE A 213 10.25 -10.50 35.47
CA PHE A 213 10.94 -9.60 34.54
C PHE A 213 11.08 -10.18 33.13
N GLY A 214 11.58 -11.42 33.01
CA GLY A 214 11.77 -12.07 31.69
C GLY A 214 10.47 -12.28 30.94
N GLY A 215 9.42 -12.74 31.63
CA GLY A 215 8.09 -12.89 31.05
C GLY A 215 7.47 -11.56 30.63
N SER A 216 7.69 -10.47 31.37
CA SER A 216 7.22 -9.12 31.01
C SER A 216 7.88 -8.64 29.70
N VAL A 217 9.18 -8.88 29.52
CA VAL A 217 9.88 -8.56 28.27
C VAL A 217 9.31 -9.37 27.10
N LEU A 218 9.08 -10.67 27.28
CA LEU A 218 8.49 -11.52 26.24
C LEU A 218 7.06 -11.10 25.88
N LEU A 219 6.23 -10.72 26.87
CA LEU A 219 4.89 -10.19 26.63
C LEU A 219 4.93 -8.86 25.87
N LEU A 220 5.88 -7.98 26.20
CA LEU A 220 6.08 -6.73 25.47
C LEU A 220 6.48 -7.01 24.00
N LEU A 221 7.43 -7.91 23.75
CA LEU A 221 7.84 -8.30 22.42
C LEU A 221 6.67 -8.92 21.63
N ALA A 222 5.90 -9.80 22.25
CA ALA A 222 4.69 -10.36 21.65
C ALA A 222 3.68 -9.25 21.30
N GLY A 223 3.44 -8.31 22.21
CA GLY A 223 2.58 -7.14 21.97
C GLY A 223 3.05 -6.31 20.78
N LEU A 224 4.37 -6.01 20.70
CA LEU A 224 4.95 -5.30 19.56
C LEU A 224 4.76 -6.05 18.22
N CYS A 225 4.88 -7.38 18.24
CA CYS A 225 4.62 -8.19 17.05
C CYS A 225 3.16 -8.18 16.61
N TYR A 226 2.21 -7.96 17.51
CA TYR A 226 0.78 -7.82 17.21
C TYR A 226 0.33 -6.39 16.89
N LEU A 227 1.20 -5.37 17.00
CA LEU A 227 0.84 -3.99 16.64
C LEU A 227 0.30 -3.85 15.20
N PRO A 228 0.89 -4.47 14.16
CA PRO A 228 0.33 -4.40 12.81
C PRO A 228 -1.08 -4.98 12.73
N ASN A 229 -1.36 -6.10 13.43
CA ASN A 229 -2.71 -6.66 13.51
C ASN A 229 -3.67 -5.66 14.15
N SER A 230 -3.29 -5.02 15.25
CA SER A 230 -4.12 -4.03 15.95
C SER A 230 -4.42 -2.81 15.07
N VAL A 231 -3.44 -2.34 14.29
CA VAL A 231 -3.64 -1.25 13.32
C VAL A 231 -4.63 -1.65 12.23
N ILE A 232 -4.52 -2.88 11.68
CA ILE A 232 -5.45 -3.37 10.66
C ILE A 232 -6.85 -3.57 11.23
N TRP A 233 -7.00 -4.03 12.47
CA TRP A 233 -8.29 -4.13 13.14
C TRP A 233 -8.91 -2.75 13.37
N ALA A 234 -8.09 -1.75 13.72
CA ALA A 234 -8.53 -0.36 13.81
C ALA A 234 -8.95 0.19 12.43
N ILE A 235 -8.24 -0.14 11.34
CA ILE A 235 -8.66 0.19 9.97
C ILE A 235 -10.02 -0.44 9.64
N SER A 236 -10.22 -1.71 10.00
CA SER A 236 -11.50 -2.39 9.78
C SER A 236 -12.63 -1.76 10.59
N TYR A 237 -12.35 -1.25 11.79
CA TYR A 237 -13.27 -0.44 12.58
C TYR A 237 -13.59 0.89 11.91
N ILE A 238 -12.58 1.61 11.41
CA ILE A 238 -12.73 2.89 10.69
C ILE A 238 -13.63 2.75 9.45
N LEU A 239 -13.50 1.63 8.73
CA LEU A 239 -14.33 1.30 7.56
C LEU A 239 -15.75 0.86 7.91
N GLY A 240 -16.07 0.63 9.19
CA GLY A 240 -17.43 0.27 9.63
C GLY A 240 -17.66 -1.21 9.93
N PRO A 241 -17.19 -2.19 9.11
CA PRO A 241 -17.42 -3.61 9.41
C PRO A 241 -16.84 -4.05 10.76
N GLY A 242 -15.73 -3.45 11.18
CA GLY A 242 -15.06 -3.81 12.42
C GLY A 242 -14.43 -5.20 12.38
N PHE A 243 -14.44 -5.88 13.51
CA PHE A 243 -13.87 -7.22 13.68
C PHE A 243 -14.64 -8.01 14.75
N ALA A 244 -14.47 -9.34 14.74
CA ALA A 244 -15.01 -10.24 15.74
C ALA A 244 -13.91 -10.79 16.65
N PHE A 245 -14.21 -11.03 17.91
CA PHE A 245 -13.36 -11.79 18.83
C PHE A 245 -14.05 -13.08 19.26
N GLY A 246 -14.28 -13.95 18.30
CA GLY A 246 -15.01 -15.21 18.44
C GLY A 246 -16.42 -15.16 17.85
N VAL A 247 -16.96 -16.33 17.61
CA VAL A 247 -18.30 -16.50 17.03
C VAL A 247 -19.36 -15.79 17.88
N GLY A 248 -20.23 -15.02 17.23
CA GLY A 248 -21.29 -14.27 17.91
C GLY A 248 -20.83 -12.97 18.59
N THR A 249 -19.61 -12.51 18.33
CA THR A 249 -19.10 -11.23 18.82
C THR A 249 -18.87 -10.25 17.67
N ALA A 250 -18.95 -8.96 17.95
CA ALA A 250 -18.63 -7.89 17.00
C ALA A 250 -18.09 -6.67 17.75
N VAL A 251 -17.13 -5.98 17.14
CA VAL A 251 -16.60 -4.69 17.56
C VAL A 251 -16.60 -3.77 16.35
N SER A 252 -17.53 -2.83 16.30
CA SER A 252 -17.72 -1.91 15.19
C SER A 252 -18.14 -0.53 15.70
N PRO A 253 -18.11 0.52 14.86
CA PRO A 253 -18.62 1.84 15.25
C PRO A 253 -20.08 1.85 15.66
N SER A 254 -20.89 0.91 15.17
CA SER A 254 -22.30 0.78 15.51
C SER A 254 -22.56 0.13 16.89
N GLY A 255 -21.53 -0.48 17.48
CA GLY A 255 -21.59 -1.09 18.80
C GLY A 255 -20.58 -2.20 19.00
N SER A 256 -20.43 -2.63 20.27
CA SER A 256 -19.56 -3.75 20.65
C SER A 256 -20.32 -4.78 21.46
N ALA A 257 -20.28 -6.03 21.00
CA ALA A 257 -20.77 -7.20 21.72
C ALA A 257 -19.59 -8.18 21.85
N LEU A 258 -18.93 -8.18 23.00
CA LEU A 258 -17.80 -9.05 23.31
C LEU A 258 -18.19 -10.10 24.32
N GLY A 259 -17.74 -11.33 24.10
CA GLY A 259 -17.76 -12.39 25.10
C GLY A 259 -16.48 -12.40 25.96
N ALA A 260 -16.23 -13.49 26.70
CA ALA A 260 -14.98 -13.65 27.43
C ALA A 260 -13.79 -13.66 26.48
N VAL A 261 -12.80 -12.81 26.72
CA VAL A 261 -11.54 -12.69 25.94
C VAL A 261 -10.40 -13.37 26.71
N PRO A 262 -9.44 -14.00 26.00
CA PRO A 262 -8.23 -14.50 26.65
C PRO A 262 -7.47 -13.41 27.39
N ALA A 263 -6.76 -13.78 28.47
CA ALA A 263 -5.97 -12.85 29.28
C ALA A 263 -4.67 -12.42 28.57
N PHE A 264 -4.78 -11.95 27.31
CA PHE A 264 -3.66 -11.35 26.58
C PHE A 264 -3.73 -9.83 26.75
N PRO A 265 -2.69 -9.17 27.29
CA PRO A 265 -2.77 -7.76 27.69
C PRO A 265 -3.20 -6.80 26.58
N MET A 266 -2.81 -7.03 25.33
CA MET A 266 -3.21 -6.21 24.18
C MET A 266 -4.74 -6.19 23.97
N LEU A 267 -5.43 -7.27 24.37
CA LEU A 267 -6.90 -7.37 24.27
C LEU A 267 -7.62 -6.53 25.31
N ALA A 268 -6.93 -6.09 26.37
CA ALA A 268 -7.47 -5.14 27.34
C ALA A 268 -7.74 -3.75 26.73
N ALA A 269 -7.15 -3.44 25.58
CA ALA A 269 -7.44 -2.23 24.81
C ALA A 269 -8.75 -2.31 24.01
N LEU A 270 -9.42 -3.48 23.95
CA LEU A 270 -10.70 -3.59 23.25
C LEU A 270 -11.80 -2.84 23.99
N PRO A 271 -12.69 -2.12 23.28
CA PRO A 271 -13.81 -1.44 23.90
C PRO A 271 -14.81 -2.45 24.45
N VAL A 272 -14.95 -2.53 25.77
CA VAL A 272 -15.83 -3.46 26.47
C VAL A 272 -17.05 -2.73 27.03
N GLY A 273 -18.25 -3.17 26.63
CA GLY A 273 -19.54 -2.69 27.17
C GLY A 273 -20.13 -1.49 26.42
N ALA A 274 -21.41 -1.21 26.70
CA ALA A 274 -22.20 -0.18 26.02
C ALA A 274 -21.67 1.27 26.23
N LYS A 275 -20.85 1.50 27.26
CA LYS A 275 -20.23 2.82 27.55
C LYS A 275 -18.85 3.01 26.88
N ALA A 276 -18.33 1.98 26.21
CA ALA A 276 -17.02 2.00 25.55
C ALA A 276 -17.07 2.54 24.12
N ALA A 277 -18.25 2.86 23.61
CA ALA A 277 -18.36 3.59 22.35
C ALA A 277 -17.77 5.01 22.52
N PHE A 278 -16.92 5.39 21.59
CA PHE A 278 -16.52 6.79 21.49
C PHE A 278 -17.76 7.69 21.44
N PRO A 279 -17.67 8.93 21.93
CA PRO A 279 -18.76 9.88 21.76
C PRO A 279 -19.25 9.89 20.30
N PRO A 280 -20.56 9.97 20.03
CA PRO A 280 -21.10 9.85 18.65
C PRO A 280 -20.44 10.77 17.63
N TRP A 281 -20.03 11.99 18.06
CA TRP A 281 -19.32 12.94 17.20
C TRP A 281 -17.92 12.44 16.80
N LEU A 282 -17.20 11.72 17.68
CA LEU A 282 -15.90 11.14 17.38
C LEU A 282 -16.04 9.96 16.41
N GLY A 283 -17.11 9.15 16.56
CA GLY A 283 -17.46 8.10 15.62
C GLY A 283 -17.67 8.63 14.20
N PHE A 284 -18.32 9.78 14.06
CA PHE A 284 -18.48 10.44 12.77
C PHE A 284 -17.14 10.81 12.11
N PHE A 285 -16.22 11.41 12.86
CA PHE A 285 -14.89 11.77 12.33
C PHE A 285 -14.08 10.54 11.90
N VAL A 286 -14.21 9.44 12.60
CA VAL A 286 -13.53 8.19 12.25
C VAL A 286 -14.03 7.66 10.89
N LEU A 287 -15.33 7.70 10.63
CA LEU A 287 -15.94 7.25 9.38
C LEU A 287 -15.64 8.14 8.16
N VAL A 288 -15.18 9.37 8.36
CA VAL A 288 -14.78 10.27 7.25
C VAL A 288 -13.39 9.91 6.68
N VAL A 289 -12.55 9.24 7.47
CA VAL A 289 -11.14 8.95 7.10
C VAL A 289 -11.01 8.17 5.78
N PRO A 290 -11.80 7.13 5.48
CA PRO A 290 -11.69 6.40 4.21
C PRO A 290 -11.96 7.29 3.00
N TYR A 291 -12.91 8.20 3.11
CA TYR A 291 -13.21 9.17 2.04
C TYR A 291 -12.05 10.15 1.83
N LEU A 292 -11.39 10.59 2.90
CA LEU A 292 -10.18 11.41 2.79
C LEU A 292 -9.02 10.63 2.16
N ALA A 293 -8.86 9.36 2.50
CA ALA A 293 -7.87 8.48 1.89
C ALA A 293 -8.13 8.32 0.39
N GLY A 294 -9.39 8.07 -0.01
CA GLY A 294 -9.80 8.00 -1.42
C GLY A 294 -9.59 9.31 -2.16
N ALA A 295 -9.97 10.43 -1.57
CA ALA A 295 -9.76 11.74 -2.15
C ALA A 295 -8.28 12.05 -2.38
N PHE A 296 -7.44 11.74 -1.41
CA PHE A 296 -6.00 11.93 -1.52
C PHE A 296 -5.38 11.02 -2.58
N ALA A 297 -5.82 9.75 -2.64
CA ALA A 297 -5.39 8.80 -3.69
C ALA A 297 -5.73 9.29 -5.09
N GLY A 298 -6.98 9.71 -5.33
CA GLY A 298 -7.43 10.23 -6.62
C GLY A 298 -6.67 11.49 -7.04
N LEU A 299 -6.46 12.41 -6.09
CA LEU A 299 -5.70 13.63 -6.32
C LEU A 299 -4.24 13.35 -6.70
N VAL A 300 -3.56 12.46 -5.97
CA VAL A 300 -2.17 12.06 -6.25
C VAL A 300 -2.08 11.41 -7.62
N THR A 301 -3.01 10.50 -7.96
CA THR A 301 -3.04 9.80 -9.25
C THR A 301 -3.08 10.77 -10.41
N VAL A 302 -3.98 11.76 -10.37
CA VAL A 302 -4.14 12.74 -11.46
C VAL A 302 -3.00 13.76 -11.50
N ARG A 303 -2.48 14.21 -10.35
CA ARG A 303 -1.37 15.17 -10.33
C ARG A 303 -0.08 14.62 -10.92
N ILE A 304 0.15 13.31 -10.79
CA ILE A 304 1.36 12.66 -11.33
C ILE A 304 1.21 12.33 -12.82
N ALA A 305 0.01 11.90 -13.25
CA ALA A 305 -0.27 11.55 -14.62
C ALA A 305 -1.64 12.10 -15.06
N PRO A 306 -1.73 13.42 -15.34
CA PRO A 306 -2.95 14.00 -15.87
C PRO A 306 -3.30 13.39 -17.22
N THR A 307 -4.59 13.40 -17.59
CA THR A 307 -5.06 12.85 -18.86
C THR A 307 -5.90 13.87 -19.63
N PRO A 308 -5.71 13.97 -20.96
CA PRO A 308 -6.54 14.84 -21.79
C PRO A 308 -7.99 14.35 -21.91
N PHE A 309 -8.25 13.05 -21.60
CA PHE A 309 -9.57 12.46 -21.69
C PHE A 309 -10.29 12.55 -20.34
N LEU A 310 -11.43 13.24 -20.30
CA LEU A 310 -12.22 13.42 -19.07
C LEU A 310 -12.67 12.09 -18.48
N GLU A 311 -12.98 11.11 -19.32
CA GLU A 311 -13.50 9.79 -18.94
C GLU A 311 -12.41 8.87 -18.36
N ALA A 312 -11.14 9.09 -18.71
CA ALA A 312 -10.06 8.23 -18.28
C ALA A 312 -9.63 8.50 -16.82
N ALA A 313 -9.73 9.73 -16.35
CA ALA A 313 -9.30 10.10 -15.00
C ALA A 313 -10.10 9.38 -13.89
N PRO A 314 -11.44 9.30 -13.93
CA PRO A 314 -12.21 8.49 -12.98
C PRO A 314 -11.81 7.02 -12.97
N LEU A 315 -11.52 6.43 -14.14
CA LEU A 315 -11.12 5.03 -14.25
C LEU A 315 -9.76 4.77 -13.59
N TRP A 316 -8.80 5.68 -13.76
CA TRP A 316 -7.50 5.58 -13.07
C TRP A 316 -7.65 5.78 -11.57
N GLY A 317 -8.53 6.70 -11.13
CA GLY A 317 -8.89 6.87 -9.72
C GLY A 317 -9.53 5.61 -9.13
N LEU A 318 -10.50 5.02 -9.85
CA LEU A 318 -11.15 3.77 -9.45
C LEU A 318 -10.13 2.63 -9.32
N LEU A 319 -9.28 2.42 -10.33
CA LEU A 319 -8.22 1.40 -10.29
C LEU A 319 -7.31 1.58 -9.07
N THR A 320 -6.94 2.84 -8.76
CA THR A 320 -6.12 3.14 -7.58
C THR A 320 -6.85 2.76 -6.30
N GLY A 321 -8.13 3.11 -6.19
CA GLY A 321 -8.94 2.76 -5.04
C GLY A 321 -9.19 1.26 -4.91
N SER A 322 -9.50 0.56 -6.01
CA SER A 322 -9.69 -0.89 -6.02
C SER A 322 -8.44 -1.65 -5.58
N LEU A 323 -7.26 -1.25 -6.06
CA LEU A 323 -6.00 -1.84 -5.59
C LEU A 323 -5.77 -1.58 -4.11
N THR A 324 -6.12 -0.38 -3.62
CA THR A 324 -6.05 -0.07 -2.19
C THR A 324 -7.00 -0.96 -1.38
N ALA A 325 -8.23 -1.12 -1.84
CA ALA A 325 -9.24 -1.97 -1.20
C ALA A 325 -8.82 -3.44 -1.16
N VAL A 326 -8.23 -3.94 -2.24
CA VAL A 326 -7.66 -5.31 -2.29
C VAL A 326 -6.55 -5.48 -1.25
N VAL A 327 -5.62 -4.52 -1.13
CA VAL A 327 -4.53 -4.59 -0.14
C VAL A 327 -5.09 -4.57 1.28
N ILE A 328 -6.07 -3.70 1.57
CA ILE A 328 -6.72 -3.62 2.88
C ILE A 328 -7.47 -4.92 3.19
N GLY A 329 -8.24 -5.46 2.24
CA GLY A 329 -8.98 -6.72 2.40
C GLY A 329 -8.07 -7.92 2.66
N PHE A 330 -6.95 -8.03 1.96
CA PHE A 330 -5.92 -9.06 2.24
C PHE A 330 -5.27 -8.83 3.61
N GLY A 331 -4.91 -7.58 3.94
CA GLY A 331 -4.40 -7.24 5.27
C GLY A 331 -5.37 -7.65 6.38
N ALA A 332 -6.66 -7.34 6.22
CA ALA A 332 -7.72 -7.75 7.15
C ALA A 332 -7.78 -9.27 7.30
N LYS A 333 -7.79 -10.01 6.19
CA LYS A 333 -7.81 -11.48 6.22
C LYS A 333 -6.61 -12.08 6.95
N PHE A 334 -5.40 -11.58 6.69
CA PHE A 334 -4.18 -12.10 7.31
C PHE A 334 -3.96 -11.61 8.74
N SER A 335 -4.63 -10.53 9.17
CA SER A 335 -4.53 -10.04 10.55
C SER A 335 -5.39 -10.83 11.53
N GLY A 336 -6.34 -11.64 11.05
CA GLY A 336 -7.21 -12.51 11.81
C GLY A 336 -6.83 -13.98 11.67
N GLY A 337 -7.64 -14.86 12.28
CA GLY A 337 -7.50 -16.31 12.17
C GLY A 337 -8.08 -17.03 13.39
N PRO A 338 -8.17 -18.37 13.36
CA PRO A 338 -8.66 -19.15 14.49
C PRO A 338 -7.68 -19.12 15.67
N LEU A 339 -8.21 -19.12 16.88
CA LEU A 339 -7.50 -19.33 18.15
C LEU A 339 -8.03 -20.62 18.83
N GLY A 340 -8.05 -21.72 18.09
CA GLY A 340 -8.59 -22.99 18.52
C GLY A 340 -9.94 -23.32 17.90
N ALA A 341 -10.65 -24.26 18.51
CA ALA A 341 -11.98 -24.68 18.12
C ALA A 341 -13.08 -23.94 18.89
N GLY A 342 -14.34 -24.17 18.53
CA GLY A 342 -15.51 -23.60 19.23
C GLY A 342 -15.64 -22.09 19.03
N ARG A 343 -15.86 -21.36 20.11
CA ARG A 343 -16.13 -19.92 20.04
C ARG A 343 -14.99 -19.10 19.37
N LEU A 344 -13.74 -19.45 19.62
CA LEU A 344 -12.57 -18.75 19.06
C LEU A 344 -12.13 -19.28 17.68
N ALA A 345 -12.96 -20.05 17.00
CA ALA A 345 -12.69 -20.52 15.64
C ALA A 345 -12.63 -19.39 14.58
N SER A 346 -13.16 -18.20 14.92
CA SER A 346 -13.12 -17.02 14.05
C SER A 346 -12.79 -15.79 14.88
N VAL A 347 -11.59 -15.22 14.66
CA VAL A 347 -11.10 -14.02 15.35
C VAL A 347 -10.51 -13.07 14.31
N GLY A 348 -10.85 -11.79 14.41
CA GLY A 348 -10.38 -10.74 13.51
C GLY A 348 -11.45 -10.27 12.54
N PRO A 349 -11.08 -9.37 11.62
CA PRO A 349 -11.96 -8.83 10.59
C PRO A 349 -12.19 -9.82 9.45
N THR A 350 -13.35 -9.71 8.78
CA THR A 350 -13.69 -10.46 7.57
C THR A 350 -13.08 -9.74 6.36
N GLY A 351 -12.02 -10.30 5.77
CA GLY A 351 -11.27 -9.63 4.71
C GLY A 351 -12.10 -9.25 3.48
N ALA A 352 -13.06 -10.09 3.09
CA ALA A 352 -13.94 -9.80 1.95
C ALA A 352 -14.88 -8.62 2.23
N GLU A 353 -15.48 -8.57 3.41
CA GLU A 353 -16.39 -7.50 3.83
C GLU A 353 -15.64 -6.16 3.94
N VAL A 354 -14.48 -6.16 4.63
CA VAL A 354 -13.63 -4.99 4.77
C VAL A 354 -13.14 -4.49 3.41
N GLY A 355 -12.75 -5.39 2.49
CA GLY A 355 -12.33 -5.04 1.14
C GLY A 355 -13.46 -4.43 0.31
N LEU A 356 -14.68 -4.98 0.39
CA LEU A 356 -15.84 -4.44 -0.33
C LEU A 356 -16.23 -3.04 0.16
N VAL A 357 -16.23 -2.82 1.48
CA VAL A 357 -16.52 -1.49 2.03
C VAL A 357 -15.40 -0.50 1.66
N ALA A 358 -14.15 -0.92 1.73
CA ALA A 358 -13.03 -0.09 1.27
C ALA A 358 -13.14 0.28 -0.22
N GLU A 359 -13.63 -0.63 -1.09
CA GLU A 359 -13.91 -0.32 -2.50
C GLU A 359 -14.97 0.77 -2.63
N LEU A 360 -16.06 0.68 -1.89
CA LEU A 360 -17.13 1.68 -1.94
C LEU A 360 -16.68 3.05 -1.40
N GLU A 361 -15.97 3.08 -0.29
CA GLU A 361 -15.59 4.33 0.35
C GLU A 361 -14.33 4.96 -0.26
N ILE A 362 -13.28 4.18 -0.47
CA ILE A 362 -12.01 4.66 -1.02
C ILE A 362 -12.05 4.66 -2.55
N GLY A 363 -12.55 3.57 -3.17
CA GLY A 363 -12.54 3.38 -4.62
C GLY A 363 -13.41 4.39 -5.34
N VAL A 364 -14.68 4.49 -4.93
CA VAL A 364 -15.63 5.45 -5.55
C VAL A 364 -15.17 6.89 -5.30
N THR A 365 -14.71 7.20 -4.09
CA THR A 365 -14.22 8.56 -3.79
C THR A 365 -12.97 8.91 -4.59
N ALA A 366 -12.03 7.98 -4.75
CA ALA A 366 -10.86 8.20 -5.58
C ALA A 366 -11.23 8.44 -7.05
N ALA A 367 -12.21 7.72 -7.58
CA ALA A 367 -12.74 7.94 -8.93
C ALA A 367 -13.34 9.33 -9.10
N LEU A 368 -14.22 9.74 -8.19
CA LEU A 368 -14.89 11.03 -8.22
C LEU A 368 -13.90 12.19 -8.13
N VAL A 369 -12.97 12.11 -7.17
CA VAL A 369 -11.96 13.16 -6.95
C VAL A 369 -10.96 13.21 -8.10
N ALA A 370 -10.54 12.06 -8.66
CA ALA A 370 -9.67 12.03 -9.83
C ALA A 370 -10.35 12.70 -11.03
N GLY A 371 -11.62 12.40 -11.29
CA GLY A 371 -12.40 13.03 -12.36
C GLY A 371 -12.53 14.54 -12.18
N ALA A 372 -12.93 14.98 -10.99
CA ALA A 372 -13.09 16.40 -10.66
C ALA A 372 -11.76 17.16 -10.74
N ALA A 373 -10.69 16.60 -10.19
CA ALA A 373 -9.36 17.21 -10.22
C ALA A 373 -8.84 17.34 -11.66
N ASN A 374 -8.96 16.30 -12.48
CA ASN A 374 -8.54 16.33 -13.88
C ASN A 374 -9.35 17.36 -14.68
N TRP A 375 -10.66 17.42 -14.46
CA TRP A 375 -11.53 18.43 -15.10
C TRP A 375 -11.09 19.86 -14.74
N LEU A 376 -10.76 20.12 -13.46
CA LEU A 376 -10.27 21.43 -13.02
C LEU A 376 -8.93 21.78 -13.67
N LEU A 377 -8.01 20.82 -13.77
CA LEU A 377 -6.70 21.01 -14.43
C LEU A 377 -6.89 21.34 -15.91
N LEU A 378 -7.69 20.57 -16.63
CA LEU A 378 -7.99 20.81 -18.05
C LEU A 378 -8.64 22.17 -18.27
N ARG A 379 -9.63 22.52 -17.43
CA ARG A 379 -10.30 23.82 -17.51
C ARG A 379 -9.34 24.98 -17.26
N HIS A 380 -8.44 24.84 -16.33
CA HIS A 380 -7.40 25.86 -16.06
C HIS A 380 -6.45 26.00 -17.25
N HIS A 381 -5.98 24.90 -17.80
CA HIS A 381 -5.09 24.88 -18.96
C HIS A 381 -5.73 25.49 -20.21
N ILE A 382 -6.98 25.14 -20.53
CA ILE A 382 -7.74 25.73 -21.64
C ILE A 382 -7.91 27.25 -21.45
N ARG A 383 -8.18 27.69 -20.23
CA ARG A 383 -8.28 29.14 -19.94
C ARG A 383 -6.96 29.85 -20.14
N HIS A 384 -5.85 29.24 -19.75
CA HIS A 384 -4.52 29.81 -19.92
C HIS A 384 -4.16 29.94 -21.39
N ILE A 385 -4.35 28.90 -22.20
CA ILE A 385 -4.12 28.94 -23.65
C ILE A 385 -4.98 30.02 -24.33
N ARG A 386 -6.26 30.12 -23.96
CA ARG A 386 -7.16 31.17 -24.50
C ARG A 386 -6.67 32.59 -24.17
N ARG A 387 -6.09 32.81 -22.98
CA ARG A 387 -5.52 34.09 -22.61
C ARG A 387 -4.29 34.40 -23.46
N LEU A 388 -3.35 33.47 -23.58
CA LEU A 388 -2.16 33.65 -24.42
C LEU A 388 -2.51 33.90 -25.88
N ALA A 389 -3.50 33.18 -26.42
CA ALA A 389 -3.99 33.42 -27.79
C ALA A 389 -4.63 34.83 -27.96
N ALA A 390 -5.37 35.29 -26.97
CA ALA A 390 -5.94 36.63 -26.96
C ALA A 390 -4.86 37.72 -26.88
N GLU A 391 -3.84 37.51 -26.07
CA GLU A 391 -2.68 38.42 -25.93
C GLU A 391 -1.87 38.47 -27.23
N SER A 392 -1.62 37.35 -27.89
CA SER A 392 -0.93 37.31 -29.19
C SER A 392 -1.69 38.05 -30.31
N LEU A 393 -3.02 37.81 -30.39
CA LEU A 393 -3.86 38.53 -31.37
C LEU A 393 -3.91 40.05 -31.12
N ALA A 394 -3.93 40.49 -29.84
CA ALA A 394 -3.88 41.90 -29.48
C ALA A 394 -2.53 42.50 -29.83
N ALA A 395 -1.42 41.78 -29.65
CA ALA A 395 -0.08 42.21 -30.04
C ALA A 395 0.04 42.34 -31.56
N GLU A 396 -0.44 41.37 -32.34
CA GLU A 396 -0.46 41.41 -33.80
C GLU A 396 -1.30 42.59 -34.31
N SER A 397 -2.49 42.82 -33.75
CA SER A 397 -3.34 43.94 -34.15
C SER A 397 -2.69 45.30 -33.85
N SER A 398 -2.01 45.42 -32.72
CA SER A 398 -1.29 46.62 -32.33
C SER A 398 -0.04 46.88 -33.22
N ALA A 399 0.66 45.81 -33.64
CA ALA A 399 1.77 45.89 -34.57
C ALA A 399 1.31 46.33 -35.98
N SER A 400 0.24 45.72 -36.49
CA SER A 400 -0.38 46.10 -37.77
C SER A 400 -0.89 47.55 -37.78
N ALA A 401 -1.49 48.01 -36.68
CA ALA A 401 -1.93 49.41 -36.54
C ALA A 401 -0.75 50.39 -36.52
N ARG A 402 0.38 50.02 -35.85
CA ARG A 402 1.60 50.81 -35.88
C ARG A 402 2.24 50.88 -37.28
N GLU A 403 2.28 49.76 -37.99
CA GLU A 403 2.80 49.68 -39.34
C GLU A 403 1.95 50.51 -40.33
N SER A 404 0.60 50.42 -40.19
CA SER A 404 -0.32 51.26 -40.98
C SER A 404 -0.16 52.78 -40.69
N ALA A 405 0.00 53.12 -39.40
CA ALA A 405 0.23 54.50 -38.99
C ALA A 405 1.59 55.05 -39.49
N LEU A 406 2.65 54.20 -39.51
CA LEU A 406 3.95 54.54 -40.05
C LEU A 406 3.89 54.73 -41.57
N ALA A 407 3.22 53.83 -42.30
CA ALA A 407 3.00 53.93 -43.73
C ALA A 407 2.25 55.23 -44.11
N ALA A 408 1.20 55.56 -43.37
CA ALA A 408 0.46 56.81 -43.56
C ALA A 408 1.29 58.08 -43.28
N HIS A 409 2.30 57.99 -42.44
CA HIS A 409 3.20 59.11 -42.12
C HIS A 409 4.31 59.28 -43.17
N LEU A 410 4.70 58.21 -43.87
CA LEU A 410 5.74 58.19 -44.89
C LEU A 410 5.23 58.57 -46.29
N ASP A 411 3.92 58.47 -46.56
CA ASP A 411 3.32 58.85 -47.87
C ASP A 411 1.97 59.57 -47.65
N PRO A 412 1.99 60.89 -47.45
CA PRO A 412 0.77 61.71 -47.22
C PRO A 412 -0.11 61.88 -48.43
N GLY A 413 0.18 61.22 -49.59
CA GLY A 413 -0.54 61.37 -50.86
C GLY A 413 -1.46 60.21 -51.25
N LEU A 414 -1.49 59.12 -50.54
CA LEU A 414 -2.43 58.02 -50.80
C LEU A 414 -3.63 58.13 -49.84
N GLY A 415 -4.80 58.30 -50.43
CA GLY A 415 -6.06 58.49 -49.74
C GLY A 415 -6.39 57.49 -48.65
N ASP A 416 -7.45 57.78 -47.89
CA ASP A 416 -7.88 57.10 -46.66
C ASP A 416 -7.54 55.62 -46.54
N PRO A 417 -6.90 55.21 -45.41
CA PRO A 417 -6.58 53.79 -45.17
C PRO A 417 -7.87 52.95 -45.14
N PRO A 418 -7.81 51.73 -45.68
CA PRO A 418 -8.96 50.81 -45.61
C PRO A 418 -9.37 50.59 -44.17
N ALA A 419 -10.69 50.64 -43.92
CA ALA A 419 -11.26 50.44 -42.58
C ALA A 419 -10.68 49.17 -41.91
N PRO A 420 -10.31 49.22 -40.60
CA PRO A 420 -9.75 48.07 -39.91
C PRO A 420 -10.73 46.89 -39.97
N PRO A 421 -10.23 45.65 -40.18
CA PRO A 421 -11.09 44.47 -40.27
C PRO A 421 -11.84 44.32 -38.97
N VAL A 422 -13.18 44.20 -39.06
CA VAL A 422 -14.08 43.96 -37.95
C VAL A 422 -13.72 42.61 -37.34
N PRO A 423 -13.48 42.49 -36.00
CA PRO A 423 -13.19 41.21 -35.41
C PRO A 423 -14.37 40.27 -35.60
N VAL A 424 -14.15 39.20 -36.39
CA VAL A 424 -15.15 38.14 -36.56
C VAL A 424 -15.12 37.26 -35.33
N LEU A 425 -16.19 37.27 -34.54
CA LEU A 425 -16.36 36.37 -33.41
C LEU A 425 -16.37 34.91 -33.90
N PRO A 426 -15.72 33.98 -33.19
CA PRO A 426 -15.67 32.56 -33.53
C PRO A 426 -17.11 32.02 -33.59
N GLY A 427 -17.59 31.63 -34.78
CA GLY A 427 -18.92 31.03 -34.94
C GLY A 427 -19.69 31.47 -36.18
N GLN A 428 -19.25 32.47 -36.97
CA GLN A 428 -19.94 32.97 -38.16
C GLN A 428 -19.22 32.83 -39.50
N ALA A 429 -18.12 32.08 -39.55
CA ALA A 429 -17.46 31.82 -40.83
C ALA A 429 -18.11 30.62 -41.54
N GLY A 430 -18.66 30.86 -42.71
CA GLY A 430 -19.15 29.80 -43.60
C GLY A 430 -18.05 28.93 -44.19
N PRO A 431 -18.39 27.76 -44.80
CA PRO A 431 -17.44 26.70 -45.11
C PRO A 431 -16.38 27.01 -46.20
N SER A 432 -16.43 28.17 -46.84
CA SER A 432 -15.62 28.46 -48.04
C SER A 432 -14.31 29.23 -47.80
N GLU A 433 -14.01 29.72 -46.60
CA GLU A 433 -12.85 30.58 -46.36
C GLU A 433 -11.70 29.91 -45.56
N GLN A 434 -11.92 28.65 -45.09
CA GLN A 434 -10.96 27.88 -44.33
C GLN A 434 -9.78 27.31 -45.14
N ALA A 435 -9.77 27.45 -46.48
CA ALA A 435 -8.75 26.81 -47.35
C ALA A 435 -7.50 27.66 -47.65
N ARG A 436 -7.34 28.86 -47.10
CA ARG A 436 -6.21 29.76 -47.45
C ARG A 436 -5.40 30.34 -46.28
N ARG A 437 -5.36 29.72 -45.13
CA ARG A 437 -4.44 30.11 -44.05
C ARG A 437 -3.50 28.97 -43.65
N THR A 438 -2.45 28.77 -44.44
CA THR A 438 -1.26 28.00 -44.04
C THR A 438 -0.23 28.97 -43.46
N GLY A 439 -0.40 29.31 -42.17
CA GLY A 439 0.69 29.76 -41.29
C GLY A 439 1.37 28.56 -40.67
N PRO A 440 2.62 28.64 -40.20
CA PRO A 440 3.30 27.51 -39.58
C PRO A 440 2.55 27.08 -38.32
N LEU A 441 2.09 25.84 -38.34
CA LEU A 441 1.52 25.16 -37.16
C LEU A 441 2.63 24.99 -36.10
N PRO A 442 2.31 25.17 -34.81
CA PRO A 442 3.25 24.85 -33.74
C PRO A 442 3.70 23.38 -33.86
N ALA A 443 4.95 23.12 -33.51
CA ALA A 443 5.65 21.87 -33.72
C ALA A 443 4.79 20.63 -33.37
N LEU A 444 4.52 19.83 -34.42
CA LEU A 444 3.90 18.53 -34.32
C LEU A 444 4.99 17.52 -34.00
N ILE A 445 4.95 16.96 -32.78
CA ILE A 445 5.77 15.79 -32.45
C ILE A 445 5.05 14.57 -33.03
N VAL A 446 5.69 13.98 -34.08
CA VAL A 446 5.26 12.69 -34.62
C VAL A 446 5.93 11.59 -33.78
N ASP A 447 5.19 10.88 -33.01
CA ASP A 447 5.70 9.73 -32.26
C ASP A 447 5.00 8.44 -32.74
N GLU A 448 5.81 7.51 -33.19
CA GLU A 448 5.58 6.11 -33.60
C GLU A 448 4.65 5.83 -34.80
N THR A 449 5.22 5.12 -35.77
CA THR A 449 4.51 4.38 -36.82
C THR A 449 3.96 3.09 -36.23
N ASP A 450 2.62 2.85 -36.37
CA ASP A 450 2.04 1.54 -36.16
C ASP A 450 2.37 0.59 -37.32
N ASP A 451 2.30 -0.71 -37.11
CA ASP A 451 2.63 -1.76 -38.09
C ASP A 451 1.76 -1.73 -39.38
N ALA A 452 0.81 -0.81 -39.47
CA ALA A 452 -0.08 -0.59 -40.61
C ALA A 452 0.24 0.65 -41.43
N GLY A 453 1.32 1.42 -41.11
CA GLY A 453 1.78 2.59 -41.88
C GLY A 453 0.90 3.84 -41.70
N GLY A 454 0.06 3.89 -40.69
CA GLY A 454 -0.76 5.08 -40.38
C GLY A 454 -0.05 6.02 -39.42
N HIS A 455 0.07 7.33 -39.81
CA HIS A 455 0.58 8.34 -38.89
C HIS A 455 -0.55 8.80 -37.94
N ARG A 456 -0.41 8.57 -36.64
CA ARG A 456 -1.26 9.20 -35.62
C ARG A 456 -0.59 10.50 -35.16
N ILE A 457 -1.24 11.60 -35.38
CA ILE A 457 -0.85 12.91 -34.87
C ILE A 457 -1.33 13.00 -33.43
N TYR A 458 -0.40 13.00 -32.47
CA TYR A 458 -0.70 13.17 -31.06
C TYR A 458 -0.33 14.58 -30.62
N TYR A 459 -1.29 15.30 -30.06
CA TYR A 459 -1.05 16.60 -29.42
C TYR A 459 -0.80 16.35 -27.92
N ASP A 460 0.42 16.63 -27.45
CA ASP A 460 0.74 16.62 -26.02
C ASP A 460 0.54 18.04 -25.45
N PRO A 461 -0.59 18.30 -24.77
CA PRO A 461 -0.86 19.62 -24.21
C PRO A 461 0.05 19.99 -23.02
N TRP A 462 0.92 19.08 -22.59
CA TRP A 462 1.79 19.22 -21.42
C TRP A 462 3.29 19.29 -21.78
N ALA A 463 3.64 19.30 -23.06
CA ALA A 463 5.04 19.32 -23.50
C ALA A 463 5.74 20.66 -23.17
N ALA A 464 4.98 21.75 -23.07
CA ALA A 464 5.51 23.10 -22.82
C ALA A 464 5.97 23.34 -21.36
N ASP A 465 5.53 22.50 -20.39
CA ASP A 465 5.87 22.69 -18.97
C ASP A 465 7.06 21.82 -18.50
N ARG A 466 7.81 21.21 -19.40
CA ARG A 466 8.91 20.29 -19.04
C ARG A 466 10.31 20.89 -19.10
N ASP A 467 10.45 22.11 -19.57
CA ASP A 467 11.75 22.79 -19.76
C ASP A 467 12.02 23.90 -18.72
N ASP A 468 11.27 23.96 -17.59
CA ASP A 468 11.57 24.82 -16.45
C ASP A 468 11.98 24.03 -15.19
#